data_569bc0b70cc9f37cbee5ed8e1ad740d5
#
_entry.id   569bc0b70cc9f37cbee5ed8e1ad740d5
#
_cell.length_a   1.000
_cell.length_b   1.000
_cell.length_c   1.000
_cell.angle_alpha   90.00
_cell.angle_beta   90.00
_cell.angle_gamma   90.00
#
_symmetry.space_group_name_H-M   'P 1'
#
loop_
_entity.id
_entity.type
_entity.pdbx_description
1 polymer ?
#
loop_
_entity_poly.entity_id
_entity_poly.type
_entity_poly.pdbx_seq_one_letter_code
_entity_poly.pdbx_strand_id
1 'polypeptide(L)'
;MKKIVFFIFFLNVYIIGKENNIKDIIEKADSYYSQKKYEEAIEFYKEALPLAIDIEDIIALKIKIGDCYFENKDYSASSECYKTVLWQFYTFEQKEYVVYKLCSSIFQSCPKSSEIDLTNVEILLRYIKYYKNNFSNGEYLSEILDFEKTAEDLLFVNDFSNIKFYYDNKLYFSAIFCCDWFLKKYENKKDTLAEVFLYKIKSQYELSKRSVKLIKKDVSFEYDFFKKLRQNIILILECMKNEKIYLYNKEMFDDLFEKCYLLLRNSLCLRKKKN
;
A
#
# COMPACT_ATOMS: atom_id res chain seq x y z
N MET A 1 22.54 59.04 20.58
CA MET A 1 21.96 58.10 21.56
C MET A 1 20.44 58.21 21.67
N LYS A 2 19.85 59.41 21.92
CA LYS A 2 18.36 59.56 22.09
C LYS A 2 17.51 59.04 20.90
N LYS A 3 17.96 59.20 19.62
CA LYS A 3 17.23 58.73 18.46
C LYS A 3 17.24 57.18 18.31
N ILE A 4 18.30 56.50 18.77
CA ILE A 4 18.41 55.05 18.74
C ILE A 4 17.51 54.42 19.80
N VAL A 5 17.48 55.01 21.00
CA VAL A 5 16.60 54.57 22.11
C VAL A 5 15.11 54.72 21.70
N PHE A 6 14.79 55.83 21.05
CA PHE A 6 13.42 56.10 20.55
C PHE A 6 13.00 55.10 19.44
N PHE A 7 13.92 54.75 18.53
CA PHE A 7 13.67 53.77 17.48
C PHE A 7 13.49 52.35 18.07
N ILE A 8 14.33 51.96 19.04
CA ILE A 8 14.17 50.67 19.76
C ILE A 8 12.85 50.62 20.51
N PHE A 9 12.43 51.71 21.14
CA PHE A 9 11.16 51.77 21.85
C PHE A 9 9.96 51.61 20.88
N PHE A 10 9.95 52.30 19.74
CA PHE A 10 8.89 52.13 18.71
C PHE A 10 8.89 50.74 18.10
N LEU A 11 10.06 50.13 17.87
CA LEU A 11 10.20 48.77 17.38
C LEU A 11 9.61 47.79 18.38
N ASN A 12 9.89 47.92 19.68
CA ASN A 12 9.31 47.09 20.72
C ASN A 12 7.77 47.24 20.84
N VAL A 13 7.24 48.46 20.80
CA VAL A 13 5.78 48.71 20.82
C VAL A 13 5.10 48.10 19.59
N TYR A 14 5.74 48.18 18.41
CA TYR A 14 5.23 47.58 17.19
C TYR A 14 5.23 46.03 17.24
N ILE A 15 6.30 45.42 17.78
CA ILE A 15 6.42 43.98 17.98
C ILE A 15 5.37 43.50 19.00
N ILE A 16 5.24 44.14 20.12
CA ILE A 16 4.26 43.79 21.17
C ILE A 16 2.82 43.94 20.63
N GLY A 17 2.52 44.97 19.84
CA GLY A 17 1.22 45.13 19.21
C GLY A 17 0.91 44.03 18.19
N LYS A 18 1.90 43.55 17.48
CA LYS A 18 1.77 42.45 16.55
C LYS A 18 1.60 41.10 17.23
N GLU A 19 2.33 40.84 18.34
CA GLU A 19 2.19 39.64 19.14
C GLU A 19 0.81 39.53 19.82
N ASN A 20 0.24 40.63 20.33
CA ASN A 20 -1.10 40.61 20.86
C ASN A 20 -2.15 40.31 19.80
N ASN A 21 -2.01 40.88 18.61
CA ASN A 21 -2.92 40.65 17.50
C ASN A 21 -2.91 39.17 17.05
N ILE A 22 -1.74 38.52 16.95
CA ILE A 22 -1.65 37.09 16.55
C ILE A 22 -2.29 36.17 17.62
N LYS A 23 -2.10 36.48 18.90
CA LYS A 23 -2.71 35.69 20.02
C LYS A 23 -4.21 35.76 19.96
N ASP A 24 -4.80 36.94 19.80
CA ASP A 24 -6.24 37.12 19.67
C ASP A 24 -6.83 36.32 18.47
N ILE A 25 -6.12 36.31 17.34
CA ILE A 25 -6.54 35.55 16.17
C ILE A 25 -6.48 34.04 16.43
N ILE A 26 -5.40 33.56 17.08
CA ILE A 26 -5.25 32.13 17.44
C ILE A 26 -6.30 31.70 18.44
N GLU A 27 -6.58 32.49 19.50
CA GLU A 27 -7.61 32.19 20.50
C GLU A 27 -9.00 32.10 19.84
N LYS A 28 -9.28 32.97 18.87
CA LYS A 28 -10.51 32.93 18.12
C LYS A 28 -10.60 31.67 17.27
N ALA A 29 -9.50 31.27 16.57
CA ALA A 29 -9.41 30.04 15.81
C ALA A 29 -9.63 28.81 16.71
N ASP A 30 -8.98 28.75 17.89
CA ASP A 30 -9.12 27.69 18.87
C ASP A 30 -10.58 27.59 19.40
N SER A 31 -11.26 28.75 19.55
CA SER A 31 -12.68 28.80 19.90
C SER A 31 -13.56 28.19 18.81
N TYR A 32 -13.30 28.48 17.53
CA TYR A 32 -14.04 27.86 16.43
C TYR A 32 -13.75 26.37 16.33
N TYR A 33 -12.50 25.95 16.51
CA TYR A 33 -12.12 24.54 16.54
C TYR A 33 -12.89 23.77 17.63
N SER A 34 -12.96 24.31 18.86
CA SER A 34 -13.69 23.71 19.98
C SER A 34 -15.20 23.59 19.71
N GLN A 35 -15.76 24.51 18.93
CA GLN A 35 -17.14 24.48 18.44
C GLN A 35 -17.35 23.56 17.22
N LYS A 36 -16.32 22.86 16.78
CA LYS A 36 -16.32 22.01 15.57
C LYS A 36 -16.61 22.76 14.26
N LYS A 37 -16.36 24.06 14.26
CA LYS A 37 -16.43 24.93 13.10
C LYS A 37 -15.06 24.98 12.42
N TYR A 38 -14.70 23.86 11.79
CA TYR A 38 -13.34 23.65 11.31
C TYR A 38 -12.94 24.55 10.15
N GLU A 39 -13.88 24.89 9.27
CA GLU A 39 -13.63 25.79 8.13
C GLU A 39 -13.30 27.18 8.61
N GLU A 40 -14.07 27.72 9.54
CA GLU A 40 -13.81 29.03 10.13
C GLU A 40 -12.48 29.02 10.93
N ALA A 41 -12.20 27.95 11.66
CA ALA A 41 -10.92 27.81 12.36
C ALA A 41 -9.73 27.87 11.39
N ILE A 42 -9.82 27.18 10.24
CA ILE A 42 -8.79 27.19 9.19
C ILE A 42 -8.55 28.60 8.67
N GLU A 43 -9.60 29.39 8.44
CA GLU A 43 -9.46 30.76 7.96
C GLU A 43 -8.65 31.62 8.96
N PHE A 44 -8.98 31.55 10.25
CA PHE A 44 -8.25 32.31 11.28
C PHE A 44 -6.82 31.80 11.49
N TYR A 45 -6.56 30.48 11.46
CA TYR A 45 -5.18 29.98 11.53
C TYR A 45 -4.37 30.41 10.30
N LYS A 46 -4.97 30.46 9.09
CA LYS A 46 -4.31 30.96 7.88
C LYS A 46 -4.05 32.47 7.95
N GLU A 47 -4.93 33.25 8.62
CA GLU A 47 -4.72 34.67 8.87
C GLU A 47 -3.57 34.91 9.85
N ALA A 48 -3.43 34.06 10.90
CA ALA A 48 -2.34 34.13 11.86
C ALA A 48 -0.98 33.76 11.26
N LEU A 49 -0.94 32.82 10.33
CA LEU A 49 0.30 32.23 9.79
C LEU A 49 1.32 33.24 9.25
N PRO A 50 0.98 34.25 8.43
CA PRO A 50 1.93 35.26 7.94
C PRO A 50 2.35 36.26 9.05
N LEU A 51 1.69 36.27 10.18
CA LEU A 51 2.01 37.11 11.33
C LEU A 51 3.02 36.42 12.25
N ALA A 52 3.11 35.11 12.22
CA ALA A 52 4.03 34.32 13.04
C ALA A 52 5.48 34.61 12.61
N ILE A 53 6.34 34.82 13.61
CA ILE A 53 7.77 35.13 13.41
C ILE A 53 8.61 33.90 13.77
N ASP A 54 8.22 33.20 14.84
CA ASP A 54 8.97 32.04 15.32
C ASP A 54 8.62 30.78 14.51
N ILE A 55 9.65 29.99 14.22
CA ILE A 55 9.49 28.75 13.45
C ILE A 55 8.56 27.75 14.16
N GLU A 56 8.63 27.71 15.49
CA GLU A 56 7.79 26.85 16.32
C GLU A 56 6.30 27.21 16.20
N ASP A 57 5.98 28.52 16.21
CA ASP A 57 4.62 28.98 16.00
C ASP A 57 4.10 28.65 14.58
N ILE A 58 4.96 28.83 13.59
CA ILE A 58 4.63 28.48 12.19
C ILE A 58 4.32 26.99 12.07
N ILE A 59 5.12 26.14 12.69
CA ILE A 59 4.91 24.68 12.72
C ILE A 59 3.58 24.36 13.41
N ALA A 60 3.37 24.93 14.61
CA ALA A 60 2.16 24.71 15.39
C ALA A 60 0.89 25.10 14.63
N LEU A 61 0.90 26.27 13.98
CA LEU A 61 -0.23 26.73 13.16
C LEU A 61 -0.50 25.80 11.96
N LYS A 62 0.54 25.35 11.27
CA LYS A 62 0.40 24.41 10.16
C LYS A 62 -0.16 23.06 10.62
N ILE A 63 0.24 22.58 11.80
CA ILE A 63 -0.29 21.36 12.41
C ILE A 63 -1.77 21.56 12.74
N LYS A 64 -2.15 22.67 13.40
CA LYS A 64 -3.55 22.99 13.71
C LYS A 64 -4.43 23.07 12.45
N ILE A 65 -3.93 23.64 11.36
CA ILE A 65 -4.63 23.64 10.06
C ILE A 65 -4.83 22.20 9.54
N GLY A 66 -3.80 21.35 9.64
CA GLY A 66 -3.88 19.94 9.28
C GLY A 66 -4.90 19.18 10.13
N ASP A 67 -4.93 19.45 11.44
CA ASP A 67 -5.90 18.87 12.39
C ASP A 67 -7.33 19.31 12.05
N CYS A 68 -7.56 20.58 11.71
CA CYS A 68 -8.87 21.06 11.27
C CYS A 68 -9.36 20.32 10.01
N TYR A 69 -8.51 20.17 8.99
CA TYR A 69 -8.85 19.39 7.80
C TYR A 69 -9.16 17.94 8.14
N PHE A 70 -8.40 17.33 9.06
CA PHE A 70 -8.64 15.96 9.50
C PHE A 70 -10.01 15.80 10.16
N GLU A 71 -10.33 16.67 11.11
CA GLU A 71 -11.61 16.65 11.81
C GLU A 71 -12.79 16.98 10.89
N ASN A 72 -12.57 17.83 9.87
CA ASN A 72 -13.54 18.11 8.81
C ASN A 72 -13.65 16.97 7.77
N LYS A 73 -12.88 15.87 7.93
CA LYS A 73 -12.81 14.70 7.05
C LYS A 73 -12.27 15.00 5.64
N ASP A 74 -11.63 16.13 5.45
CA ASP A 74 -10.84 16.40 4.25
C ASP A 74 -9.44 15.82 4.42
N TYR A 75 -9.37 14.49 4.34
CA TYR A 75 -8.15 13.75 4.56
C TYR A 75 -7.07 14.02 3.50
N SER A 76 -7.48 14.43 2.31
CA SER A 76 -6.56 14.82 1.25
C SER A 76 -5.80 16.10 1.63
N ALA A 77 -6.54 17.18 1.97
CA ALA A 77 -5.95 18.44 2.40
C ALA A 77 -5.14 18.26 3.71
N SER A 78 -5.67 17.47 4.65
CA SER A 78 -4.97 17.13 5.89
C SER A 78 -3.61 16.48 5.62
N SER A 79 -3.56 15.43 4.80
CA SER A 79 -2.31 14.74 4.46
C SER A 79 -1.29 15.66 3.80
N GLU A 80 -1.75 16.59 2.95
CA GLU A 80 -0.87 17.56 2.29
C GLU A 80 -0.30 18.59 3.26
N CYS A 81 -1.09 19.05 4.24
CA CYS A 81 -0.59 19.91 5.31
C CYS A 81 0.54 19.24 6.10
N TYR A 82 0.34 17.99 6.56
CA TYR A 82 1.36 17.29 7.33
C TYR A 82 2.60 16.94 6.50
N LYS A 83 2.45 16.57 5.22
CA LYS A 83 3.59 16.39 4.30
C LYS A 83 4.40 17.66 4.17
N THR A 84 3.72 18.80 4.03
CA THR A 84 4.36 20.11 3.90
C THR A 84 5.18 20.44 5.15
N VAL A 85 4.66 20.17 6.35
CA VAL A 85 5.39 20.36 7.61
C VAL A 85 6.64 19.47 7.65
N LEU A 86 6.51 18.18 7.34
CA LEU A 86 7.63 17.24 7.36
C LEU A 86 8.70 17.56 6.31
N TRP A 87 8.32 18.14 5.18
CA TRP A 87 9.25 18.51 4.11
C TRP A 87 9.97 19.83 4.39
N GLN A 88 9.28 20.80 5.02
CA GLN A 88 9.85 22.12 5.33
C GLN A 88 10.70 22.13 6.59
N PHE A 89 10.39 21.29 7.57
CA PHE A 89 11.03 21.28 8.88
C PHE A 89 11.63 19.90 9.18
N TYR A 90 12.95 19.86 9.31
CA TYR A 90 13.66 18.59 9.51
C TYR A 90 13.52 18.05 10.94
N THR A 91 13.63 18.93 11.94
CA THR A 91 13.54 18.59 13.37
C THR A 91 12.58 19.52 14.09
N PHE A 92 11.64 18.98 14.84
CA PHE A 92 10.71 19.67 15.71
C PHE A 92 10.09 18.68 16.71
N GLU A 93 9.60 19.20 17.84
CA GLU A 93 9.14 18.36 18.95
C GLU A 93 7.98 17.43 18.57
N GLN A 94 6.99 17.94 17.86
CA GLN A 94 5.78 17.20 17.49
C GLN A 94 5.92 16.32 16.23
N LYS A 95 7.14 15.98 15.82
CA LYS A 95 7.40 15.26 14.56
C LYS A 95 6.74 13.89 14.53
N GLU A 96 6.75 13.17 15.64
CA GLU A 96 6.09 11.86 15.74
C GLU A 96 4.58 11.99 15.52
N TYR A 97 3.94 12.94 16.19
CA TYR A 97 2.51 13.23 16.02
C TYR A 97 2.16 13.54 14.56
N VAL A 98 2.96 14.38 13.91
CA VAL A 98 2.73 14.77 12.51
C VAL A 98 2.84 13.57 11.56
N VAL A 99 3.82 12.68 11.78
CA VAL A 99 3.95 11.45 10.96
C VAL A 99 2.76 10.51 11.21
N TYR A 100 2.32 10.35 12.46
CA TYR A 100 1.13 9.57 12.79
C TYR A 100 -0.13 10.14 12.14
N LYS A 101 -0.38 11.46 12.26
CA LYS A 101 -1.56 12.12 11.66
C LYS A 101 -1.51 12.06 10.13
N LEU A 102 -0.32 12.13 9.53
CA LEU A 102 -0.15 11.90 8.11
C LEU A 102 -0.56 10.48 7.71
N CYS A 103 -0.06 9.46 8.42
CA CYS A 103 -0.45 8.07 8.19
C CYS A 103 -1.97 7.88 8.37
N SER A 104 -2.54 8.46 9.42
CA SER A 104 -3.98 8.40 9.70
C SER A 104 -4.80 9.05 8.58
N SER A 105 -4.40 10.24 8.09
CA SER A 105 -5.08 10.93 6.99
C SER A 105 -5.04 10.12 5.69
N ILE A 106 -3.88 9.56 5.34
CA ILE A 106 -3.75 8.70 4.16
C ILE A 106 -4.57 7.43 4.33
N PHE A 107 -4.56 6.80 5.51
CA PHE A 107 -5.34 5.61 5.82
C PHE A 107 -6.84 5.85 5.63
N GLN A 108 -7.36 6.97 6.14
CA GLN A 108 -8.77 7.34 5.96
C GLN A 108 -9.16 7.62 4.50
N SER A 109 -8.19 8.03 3.68
CA SER A 109 -8.38 8.24 2.23
C SER A 109 -8.16 6.99 1.40
N CYS A 110 -7.69 5.88 2.00
CA CYS A 110 -7.52 4.61 1.29
C CYS A 110 -8.88 4.01 0.90
N PRO A 111 -8.96 3.36 -0.28
CA PRO A 111 -10.16 2.66 -0.67
C PRO A 111 -10.44 1.49 0.28
N LYS A 112 -11.73 1.22 0.52
CA LYS A 112 -12.17 0.07 1.33
C LYS A 112 -12.25 -1.23 0.54
N SER A 113 -12.10 -1.16 -0.78
CA SER A 113 -12.15 -2.30 -1.70
C SER A 113 -10.82 -2.45 -2.42
N SER A 114 -10.38 -3.68 -2.61
CA SER A 114 -9.16 -4.03 -3.36
C SER A 114 -9.29 -3.89 -4.88
N GLU A 115 -10.48 -3.56 -5.39
CA GLU A 115 -10.75 -3.41 -6.84
C GLU A 115 -10.46 -1.99 -7.35
N ILE A 116 -10.09 -1.07 -6.47
CA ILE A 116 -9.83 0.35 -6.77
C ILE A 116 -8.31 0.59 -6.76
N ASP A 117 -7.89 1.73 -7.27
CA ASP A 117 -6.50 2.17 -7.24
C ASP A 117 -5.93 2.17 -5.80
N LEU A 118 -4.90 1.37 -5.58
CA LEU A 118 -4.23 1.19 -4.28
C LEU A 118 -2.99 2.07 -4.11
N THR A 119 -2.79 3.08 -4.95
CA THR A 119 -1.63 3.98 -4.85
C THR A 119 -1.49 4.61 -3.46
N ASN A 120 -2.61 5.03 -2.84
CA ASN A 120 -2.60 5.58 -1.49
C ASN A 120 -2.19 4.54 -0.44
N VAL A 121 -2.53 3.26 -0.63
CA VAL A 121 -2.11 2.17 0.26
C VAL A 121 -0.59 1.97 0.21
N GLU A 122 0.02 2.02 -0.98
CA GLU A 122 1.47 1.95 -1.13
C GLU A 122 2.18 3.17 -0.54
N ILE A 123 1.60 4.36 -0.67
CA ILE A 123 2.11 5.59 -0.05
C ILE A 123 2.05 5.46 1.47
N LEU A 124 0.93 4.98 2.02
CA LEU A 124 0.76 4.73 3.45
C LEU A 124 1.85 3.82 4.00
N LEU A 125 2.09 2.66 3.36
CA LEU A 125 3.11 1.71 3.80
C LEU A 125 4.53 2.31 3.82
N ARG A 126 4.84 3.26 2.90
CA ARG A 126 6.11 3.99 2.94
C ARG A 126 6.24 4.89 4.16
N TYR A 127 5.18 5.61 4.55
CA TYR A 127 5.18 6.45 5.75
C TYR A 127 5.15 5.62 7.04
N ILE A 128 4.43 4.48 7.06
CA ILE A 128 4.47 3.52 8.16
C ILE A 128 5.89 3.00 8.38
N LYS A 129 6.58 2.61 7.30
CA LYS A 129 8.00 2.20 7.38
C LYS A 129 8.89 3.33 7.92
N TYR A 130 8.66 4.56 7.49
CA TYR A 130 9.36 5.72 8.02
C TYR A 130 9.10 5.90 9.52
N TYR A 131 7.84 5.80 9.97
CA TYR A 131 7.49 5.88 11.39
C TYR A 131 8.22 4.81 12.21
N LYS A 132 8.14 3.55 11.82
CA LYS A 132 8.78 2.42 12.52
C LYS A 132 10.30 2.58 12.65
N ASN A 133 10.95 3.13 11.63
CA ASN A 133 12.39 3.34 11.64
C ASN A 133 12.84 4.50 12.55
N ASN A 134 11.99 5.52 12.73
CA ASN A 134 12.36 6.72 13.48
C ASN A 134 11.73 6.76 14.89
N PHE A 135 10.63 6.04 15.13
CA PHE A 135 9.84 6.05 16.35
C PHE A 135 9.47 4.61 16.78
N SER A 136 10.48 3.74 16.93
CA SER A 136 10.29 2.31 17.23
C SER A 136 9.59 2.03 18.56
N ASN A 137 9.60 2.98 19.50
CA ASN A 137 8.90 2.93 20.79
C ASN A 137 7.94 4.12 20.91
N GLY A 138 7.42 4.59 19.81
CA GLY A 138 6.56 5.76 19.75
C GLY A 138 5.19 5.53 20.36
N GLU A 139 4.54 6.64 20.77
CA GLU A 139 3.23 6.65 21.39
C GLU A 139 2.15 6.02 20.49
N TYR A 140 2.25 6.25 19.17
CA TYR A 140 1.22 5.82 18.20
C TYR A 140 1.58 4.52 17.47
N LEU A 141 2.57 3.76 17.98
CA LEU A 141 3.05 2.55 17.29
C LEU A 141 1.94 1.49 17.13
N SER A 142 1.06 1.35 18.12
CA SER A 142 -0.04 0.38 18.06
C SER A 142 -0.97 0.64 16.89
N GLU A 143 -1.43 1.89 16.74
CA GLU A 143 -2.33 2.32 15.66
C GLU A 143 -1.65 2.22 14.29
N ILE A 144 -0.37 2.56 14.23
CA ILE A 144 0.44 2.42 13.00
C ILE A 144 0.54 0.96 12.55
N LEU A 145 0.68 0.01 13.49
CA LEU A 145 0.70 -1.43 13.17
C LEU A 145 -0.67 -1.93 12.70
N ASP A 146 -1.76 -1.39 13.23
CA ASP A 146 -3.11 -1.72 12.75
C ASP A 146 -3.36 -1.18 11.35
N PHE A 147 -2.85 0.03 11.03
CA PHE A 147 -2.88 0.56 9.66
C PHE A 147 -2.04 -0.30 8.70
N GLU A 148 -0.85 -0.72 9.13
CA GLU A 148 0.04 -1.60 8.35
C GLU A 148 -0.68 -2.90 7.99
N LYS A 149 -1.24 -3.57 8.98
CA LYS A 149 -1.96 -4.83 8.78
C LYS A 149 -3.11 -4.69 7.78
N THR A 150 -3.92 -3.66 7.96
CA THR A 150 -5.07 -3.42 7.06
C THR A 150 -4.61 -3.11 5.63
N ALA A 151 -3.57 -2.30 5.48
CA ALA A 151 -2.98 -1.95 4.19
C ALA A 151 -2.38 -3.16 3.48
N GLU A 152 -1.64 -4.02 4.21
CA GLU A 152 -1.09 -5.26 3.66
C GLU A 152 -2.16 -6.25 3.25
N ASP A 153 -3.25 -6.38 4.02
CA ASP A 153 -4.36 -7.26 3.70
C ASP A 153 -5.09 -6.79 2.42
N LEU A 154 -5.27 -5.48 2.23
CA LEU A 154 -5.83 -4.92 0.99
C LEU A 154 -4.96 -5.23 -0.23
N LEU A 155 -3.64 -5.04 -0.12
CA LEU A 155 -2.71 -5.38 -1.20
C LEU A 155 -2.70 -6.87 -1.49
N PHE A 156 -2.73 -7.71 -0.47
CA PHE A 156 -2.78 -9.16 -0.62
C PHE A 156 -4.01 -9.61 -1.42
N VAL A 157 -5.20 -9.11 -1.07
CA VAL A 157 -6.45 -9.43 -1.77
C VAL A 157 -6.43 -8.92 -3.21
N ASN A 158 -5.90 -7.72 -3.46
CA ASN A 158 -5.77 -7.18 -4.82
C ASN A 158 -4.83 -8.03 -5.68
N ASP A 159 -3.65 -8.35 -5.17
CA ASP A 159 -2.66 -9.15 -5.89
C ASP A 159 -3.20 -10.54 -6.24
N PHE A 160 -3.97 -11.15 -5.32
CA PHE A 160 -4.64 -12.42 -5.56
C PHE A 160 -5.75 -12.29 -6.60
N SER A 161 -6.57 -11.24 -6.52
CA SER A 161 -7.64 -10.96 -7.49
C SER A 161 -7.09 -10.78 -8.90
N ASN A 162 -5.91 -10.18 -9.06
CA ASN A 162 -5.23 -10.06 -10.35
C ASN A 162 -4.87 -11.43 -10.96
N ILE A 163 -4.43 -12.39 -10.13
CA ILE A 163 -4.18 -13.78 -10.60
C ILE A 163 -5.45 -14.38 -11.17
N LYS A 164 -6.55 -14.28 -10.43
CA LYS A 164 -7.87 -14.79 -10.84
C LYS A 164 -8.35 -14.11 -12.11
N PHE A 165 -8.27 -12.79 -12.17
CA PHE A 165 -8.66 -12.03 -13.36
C PHE A 165 -7.93 -12.49 -14.62
N TYR A 166 -6.60 -12.63 -14.58
CA TYR A 166 -5.84 -13.10 -15.75
C TYR A 166 -6.18 -14.54 -16.11
N TYR A 167 -6.39 -15.41 -15.13
CA TYR A 167 -6.79 -16.80 -15.37
C TYR A 167 -8.17 -16.88 -16.05
N ASP A 168 -9.18 -16.21 -15.52
CA ASP A 168 -10.55 -16.22 -16.01
C ASP A 168 -10.65 -15.64 -17.43
N ASN A 169 -9.82 -14.63 -17.74
CA ASN A 169 -9.70 -14.06 -19.09
C ASN A 169 -8.81 -14.88 -20.02
N LYS A 170 -8.35 -16.08 -19.62
CA LYS A 170 -7.52 -16.99 -20.42
C LYS A 170 -6.14 -16.40 -20.82
N LEU A 171 -5.67 -15.40 -20.08
CA LEU A 171 -4.36 -14.77 -20.20
C LEU A 171 -3.34 -15.54 -19.34
N TYR A 172 -3.15 -16.82 -19.64
CA TYR A 172 -2.44 -17.75 -18.78
C TYR A 172 -0.97 -17.40 -18.53
N PHE A 173 -0.27 -16.76 -19.48
CA PHE A 173 1.09 -16.28 -19.25
C PHE A 173 1.14 -15.20 -18.17
N SER A 174 0.22 -14.24 -18.24
CA SER A 174 0.10 -13.18 -17.23
C SER A 174 -0.31 -13.75 -15.87
N ALA A 175 -1.23 -14.72 -15.84
CA ALA A 175 -1.62 -15.41 -14.61
C ALA A 175 -0.41 -16.11 -13.96
N ILE A 176 0.42 -16.82 -14.71
CA ILE A 176 1.63 -17.48 -14.20
C ILE A 176 2.61 -16.44 -13.64
N PHE A 177 2.85 -15.35 -14.38
CA PHE A 177 3.73 -14.27 -13.94
C PHE A 177 3.27 -13.68 -12.62
N CYS A 178 1.96 -13.38 -12.49
CA CYS A 178 1.37 -12.89 -11.25
C CYS A 178 1.49 -13.92 -10.11
N CYS A 179 1.31 -15.23 -10.38
CA CYS A 179 1.53 -16.28 -9.39
C CYS A 179 2.99 -16.28 -8.90
N ASP A 180 3.97 -16.23 -9.80
CA ASP A 180 5.39 -16.28 -9.43
C ASP A 180 5.77 -15.05 -8.59
N TRP A 181 5.28 -13.87 -8.97
CA TRP A 181 5.48 -12.65 -8.22
C TRP A 181 4.82 -12.71 -6.84
N PHE A 182 3.58 -13.20 -6.76
CA PHE A 182 2.83 -13.35 -5.50
C PHE A 182 3.54 -14.31 -4.53
N LEU A 183 3.97 -15.48 -5.02
CA LEU A 183 4.67 -16.49 -4.22
C LEU A 183 5.98 -15.95 -3.64
N LYS A 184 6.67 -15.08 -4.37
CA LYS A 184 7.89 -14.41 -3.90
C LYS A 184 7.59 -13.32 -2.88
N LYS A 185 6.56 -12.49 -3.11
CA LYS A 185 6.19 -11.38 -2.23
C LYS A 185 5.65 -11.86 -0.89
N TYR A 186 4.87 -12.94 -0.89
CA TYR A 186 4.14 -13.45 0.27
C TYR A 186 4.68 -14.81 0.78
N GLU A 187 5.96 -15.09 0.59
CA GLU A 187 6.60 -16.37 0.97
C GLU A 187 6.38 -16.78 2.45
N ASN A 188 6.16 -15.80 3.32
CA ASN A 188 5.93 -16.00 4.75
C ASN A 188 4.46 -16.34 5.10
N LYS A 189 3.48 -16.12 4.19
CA LYS A 189 2.05 -16.39 4.40
C LYS A 189 1.65 -17.79 3.85
N LYS A 190 2.29 -18.86 4.34
CA LYS A 190 2.22 -20.22 3.77
C LYS A 190 0.83 -20.81 3.58
N ASP A 191 -0.13 -20.48 4.43
CA ASP A 191 -1.46 -21.10 4.43
C ASP A 191 -2.34 -20.69 3.22
N THR A 192 -2.05 -19.57 2.59
CA THR A 192 -2.80 -19.05 1.42
C THR A 192 -2.14 -19.36 0.08
N LEU A 193 -0.93 -19.94 0.10
CA LEU A 193 -0.20 -20.20 -1.14
C LEU A 193 -0.77 -21.36 -1.96
N ALA A 194 -1.55 -22.26 -1.35
CA ALA A 194 -2.13 -23.43 -2.01
C ALA A 194 -2.97 -23.04 -3.22
N GLU A 195 -3.82 -22.03 -3.09
CA GLU A 195 -4.70 -21.57 -4.16
C GLU A 195 -3.91 -20.91 -5.30
N VAL A 196 -2.86 -20.17 -4.96
CA VAL A 196 -1.96 -19.58 -5.96
C VAL A 196 -1.22 -20.65 -6.77
N PHE A 197 -0.74 -21.70 -6.11
CA PHE A 197 -0.15 -22.86 -6.79
C PHE A 197 -1.14 -23.53 -7.73
N LEU A 198 -2.40 -23.68 -7.31
CA LEU A 198 -3.45 -24.23 -8.16
C LEU A 198 -3.69 -23.37 -9.41
N TYR A 199 -3.80 -22.05 -9.29
CA TYR A 199 -3.94 -21.18 -10.44
C TYR A 199 -2.72 -21.24 -11.38
N LYS A 200 -1.52 -21.31 -10.82
CA LYS A 200 -0.27 -21.48 -11.61
C LYS A 200 -0.30 -22.78 -12.40
N ILE A 201 -0.59 -23.90 -11.74
CA ILE A 201 -0.63 -25.23 -12.37
C ILE A 201 -1.74 -25.29 -13.43
N LYS A 202 -2.95 -24.81 -13.12
CA LYS A 202 -4.07 -24.74 -14.08
C LYS A 202 -3.68 -23.92 -15.31
N SER A 203 -3.07 -22.76 -15.13
CA SER A 203 -2.64 -21.91 -16.24
C SER A 203 -1.60 -22.58 -17.13
N GLN A 204 -0.62 -23.23 -16.52
CA GLN A 204 0.41 -24.00 -17.25
C GLN A 204 -0.20 -25.20 -17.98
N TYR A 205 -1.18 -25.90 -17.38
CA TYR A 205 -1.90 -26.98 -18.02
C TYR A 205 -2.67 -26.52 -19.27
N GLU A 206 -3.39 -25.40 -19.18
CA GLU A 206 -4.13 -24.85 -20.32
C GLU A 206 -3.19 -24.40 -21.47
N LEU A 207 -2.04 -23.81 -21.15
CA LEU A 207 -1.00 -23.52 -22.16
C LEU A 207 -0.46 -24.80 -22.80
N SER A 208 -0.23 -25.85 -22.02
CA SER A 208 0.23 -27.14 -22.51
C SER A 208 -0.79 -27.78 -23.47
N LYS A 209 -2.10 -27.71 -23.16
CA LYS A 209 -3.16 -28.17 -24.09
C LYS A 209 -3.16 -27.43 -25.41
N ARG A 210 -2.92 -26.09 -25.39
CA ARG A 210 -2.80 -25.28 -26.62
C ARG A 210 -1.59 -25.72 -27.44
N SER A 211 -0.46 -25.98 -26.79
CA SER A 211 0.79 -26.43 -27.45
C SER A 211 0.63 -27.79 -28.12
N VAL A 212 -0.15 -28.74 -27.54
CA VAL A 212 -0.43 -30.03 -28.19
C VAL A 212 -1.13 -29.87 -29.54
N LYS A 213 -2.03 -28.89 -29.67
CA LYS A 213 -2.68 -28.59 -30.97
C LYS A 213 -1.69 -28.04 -31.99
N LEU A 214 -0.65 -27.31 -31.56
CA LEU A 214 0.40 -26.76 -32.42
C LEU A 214 1.43 -27.82 -32.80
N ILE A 215 1.82 -28.74 -31.91
CA ILE A 215 2.76 -29.84 -32.17
C ILE A 215 2.23 -30.75 -33.26
N LYS A 216 0.91 -30.92 -33.41
CA LYS A 216 0.32 -31.65 -34.53
C LYS A 216 0.62 -31.01 -35.90
N LYS A 217 1.01 -29.71 -35.90
CA LYS A 217 1.33 -28.95 -37.11
C LYS A 217 2.84 -28.76 -37.31
N ASP A 218 3.60 -28.61 -36.21
CA ASP A 218 5.04 -28.34 -36.23
C ASP A 218 5.76 -28.96 -35.02
N VAL A 219 6.81 -29.76 -35.32
CA VAL A 219 7.59 -30.53 -34.33
C VAL A 219 8.49 -29.65 -33.46
N SER A 220 8.82 -28.44 -33.89
CA SER A 220 9.72 -27.53 -33.17
C SER A 220 9.20 -27.13 -31.78
N PHE A 221 7.87 -27.17 -31.57
CA PHE A 221 7.22 -26.85 -30.27
C PHE A 221 7.22 -28.03 -29.27
N GLU A 222 7.69 -29.22 -29.69
CA GLU A 222 7.59 -30.44 -28.87
C GLU A 222 8.46 -30.37 -27.60
N TYR A 223 9.69 -29.86 -27.73
CA TYR A 223 10.62 -29.78 -26.59
C TYR A 223 10.14 -28.86 -25.47
N ASP A 224 9.65 -27.68 -25.79
CA ASP A 224 9.18 -26.70 -24.81
C ASP A 224 7.90 -27.18 -24.10
N PHE A 225 7.03 -27.87 -24.83
CA PHE A 225 5.83 -28.51 -24.28
C PHE A 225 6.17 -29.56 -23.22
N PHE A 226 7.05 -30.53 -23.53
CA PHE A 226 7.41 -31.57 -22.58
C PHE A 226 8.14 -31.03 -21.38
N LYS A 227 8.99 -30.03 -21.57
CA LYS A 227 9.67 -29.33 -20.47
C LYS A 227 8.68 -28.66 -19.52
N LYS A 228 7.71 -27.92 -20.04
CA LYS A 228 6.68 -27.26 -19.22
C LYS A 228 5.78 -28.26 -18.51
N LEU A 229 5.32 -29.29 -19.19
CA LEU A 229 4.48 -30.33 -18.59
C LEU A 229 5.22 -31.09 -17.47
N ARG A 230 6.50 -31.39 -17.66
CA ARG A 230 7.34 -32.02 -16.63
C ARG A 230 7.50 -31.08 -15.41
N GLN A 231 7.71 -29.79 -15.63
CA GLN A 231 7.78 -28.80 -14.56
C GLN A 231 6.48 -28.73 -13.76
N ASN A 232 5.32 -28.83 -14.43
CA ASN A 232 4.02 -28.86 -13.75
C ASN A 232 3.87 -30.08 -12.85
N ILE A 233 4.26 -31.27 -13.34
CA ILE A 233 4.20 -32.50 -12.55
C ILE A 233 5.10 -32.39 -11.34
N ILE A 234 6.32 -31.86 -11.48
CA ILE A 234 7.26 -31.63 -10.37
C ILE A 234 6.63 -30.67 -9.36
N LEU A 235 6.06 -29.55 -9.81
CA LEU A 235 5.42 -28.57 -8.94
C LEU A 235 4.23 -29.15 -8.17
N ILE A 236 3.40 -29.98 -8.83
CA ILE A 236 2.30 -30.69 -8.18
C ILE A 236 2.83 -31.62 -7.08
N LEU A 237 3.88 -32.40 -7.39
CA LEU A 237 4.49 -33.32 -6.41
C LEU A 237 5.11 -32.57 -5.24
N GLU A 238 5.70 -31.40 -5.46
CA GLU A 238 6.23 -30.53 -4.40
C GLU A 238 5.10 -30.00 -3.51
N CYS A 239 3.98 -29.58 -4.10
CA CYS A 239 2.79 -29.15 -3.35
C CYS A 239 2.20 -30.32 -2.53
N MET A 240 2.16 -31.53 -3.10
CA MET A 240 1.67 -32.74 -2.40
C MET A 240 2.55 -33.14 -1.21
N LYS A 241 3.85 -32.86 -1.24
CA LYS A 241 4.76 -33.07 -0.09
C LYS A 241 4.51 -32.09 1.05
N ASN A 242 3.96 -30.91 0.76
CA ASN A 242 3.55 -29.96 1.80
C ASN A 242 2.13 -30.30 2.24
N GLU A 243 2.03 -31.02 3.37
CA GLU A 243 0.77 -31.56 3.87
C GLU A 243 -0.32 -30.49 4.04
N LYS A 244 0.03 -29.29 4.50
CA LYS A 244 -0.92 -28.18 4.65
C LYS A 244 -1.46 -27.67 3.31
N ILE A 245 -0.60 -27.52 2.30
CA ILE A 245 -0.99 -27.09 0.95
C ILE A 245 -1.87 -28.14 0.28
N TYR A 246 -1.46 -29.42 0.40
CA TYR A 246 -2.17 -30.53 -0.25
C TYR A 246 -3.53 -30.78 0.36
N LEU A 247 -3.66 -30.83 1.69
CA LEU A 247 -4.93 -31.09 2.38
C LEU A 247 -5.97 -29.99 2.16
N TYR A 248 -5.53 -28.77 1.94
CA TYR A 248 -6.44 -27.64 1.64
C TYR A 248 -7.28 -27.86 0.39
N ASN A 249 -6.74 -28.55 -0.64
CA ASN A 249 -7.43 -28.79 -1.92
C ASN A 249 -6.99 -30.12 -2.57
N LYS A 250 -6.94 -31.20 -1.78
CA LYS A 250 -6.46 -32.52 -2.18
C LYS A 250 -7.07 -33.01 -3.49
N GLU A 251 -8.39 -33.01 -3.59
CA GLU A 251 -9.13 -33.51 -4.77
C GLU A 251 -8.73 -32.76 -6.05
N MET A 252 -8.50 -31.46 -5.94
CA MET A 252 -8.11 -30.62 -7.08
C MET A 252 -6.65 -30.86 -7.50
N PHE A 253 -5.75 -31.10 -6.56
CA PHE A 253 -4.37 -31.46 -6.88
C PHE A 253 -4.29 -32.84 -7.54
N ASP A 254 -5.04 -33.81 -7.04
CA ASP A 254 -5.12 -35.17 -7.60
C ASP A 254 -5.70 -35.15 -9.02
N ASP A 255 -6.79 -34.41 -9.28
CA ASP A 255 -7.38 -34.21 -10.61
C ASP A 255 -6.40 -33.57 -11.59
N LEU A 256 -5.70 -32.52 -11.16
CA LEU A 256 -4.70 -31.85 -12.01
C LEU A 256 -3.48 -32.75 -12.31
N PHE A 257 -3.05 -33.53 -11.35
CA PHE A 257 -1.97 -34.50 -11.53
C PHE A 257 -2.37 -35.53 -12.60
N GLU A 258 -3.55 -36.13 -12.48
CA GLU A 258 -4.07 -37.10 -13.44
C GLU A 258 -4.22 -36.50 -14.84
N LYS A 259 -4.78 -35.29 -14.95
CA LYS A 259 -4.90 -34.56 -16.22
C LYS A 259 -3.54 -34.28 -16.86
N CYS A 260 -2.54 -33.85 -16.10
CA CYS A 260 -1.19 -33.62 -16.59
C CYS A 260 -0.52 -34.92 -17.04
N TYR A 261 -0.70 -36.01 -16.26
CA TYR A 261 -0.15 -37.33 -16.57
C TYR A 261 -0.77 -37.90 -17.86
N LEU A 262 -2.10 -37.83 -18.02
CA LEU A 262 -2.79 -38.29 -19.22
C LEU A 262 -2.36 -37.47 -20.45
N LEU A 263 -2.18 -36.17 -20.32
CA LEU A 263 -1.72 -35.32 -21.41
C LEU A 263 -0.27 -35.70 -21.84
N LEU A 264 0.60 -35.99 -20.87
CA LEU A 264 1.95 -36.48 -21.12
C LEU A 264 1.95 -37.83 -21.84
N ARG A 265 1.17 -38.80 -21.32
CA ARG A 265 1.03 -40.14 -21.92
C ARG A 265 0.51 -40.11 -23.35
N ASN A 266 -0.53 -39.34 -23.60
CA ASN A 266 -1.13 -39.23 -24.93
C ASN A 266 -0.17 -38.55 -25.94
N SER A 267 0.60 -37.57 -25.50
CA SER A 267 1.59 -36.91 -26.36
C SER A 267 2.76 -37.81 -26.70
N LEU A 268 3.22 -38.66 -25.77
CA LEU A 268 4.24 -39.68 -26.03
C LEU A 268 3.76 -40.77 -27.02
N CYS A 269 2.48 -41.14 -26.95
CA CYS A 269 1.88 -42.08 -27.91
C CYS A 269 1.79 -41.48 -29.33
N LEU A 270 1.58 -40.18 -29.46
CA LEU A 270 1.60 -39.49 -30.77
C LEU A 270 3.00 -39.47 -31.39
N ARG A 271 4.05 -39.38 -30.56
CA ARG A 271 5.44 -39.47 -31.01
C ARG A 271 5.79 -40.84 -31.59
N LYS A 272 5.36 -41.93 -30.91
CA LYS A 272 5.61 -43.30 -31.38
C LYS A 272 4.90 -43.66 -32.68
N LYS A 273 3.84 -42.95 -33.08
CA LYS A 273 3.14 -43.17 -34.35
C LYS A 273 3.72 -42.39 -35.55
N LYS A 274 4.63 -41.45 -35.29
CA LYS A 274 5.29 -40.63 -36.33
C LYS A 274 6.72 -41.10 -36.66
N ASN A 275 7.32 -41.98 -35.85
CA ASN A 275 8.53 -42.74 -36.12
C ASN A 275 8.18 -44.13 -36.59
#